data_395d862691063e2e86a44cae120318f7
#
_entry.id   395d862691063e2e86a44cae120318f7
#
_cell.length_a   1.000
_cell.length_b   1.000
_cell.length_c   1.000
_cell.angle_alpha   90.00
_cell.angle_beta   90.00
_cell.angle_gamma   90.00
#
_symmetry.space_group_name_H-M   'P 1'
#
loop_
_entity.id
_entity.type
_entity.pdbx_description
1 polymer ?
#
loop_
_entity_poly.entity_id
_entity_poly.type
_entity_poly.pdbx_seq_one_letter_code
_entity_poly.pdbx_strand_id
1 'polypeptide(L)'
;TAASSSVSASSASEEVSADADQEAADKVAALIDAIYVQERNDNTDEQCKEAKEAWDALTDAQKELVEGENADPDYFGRDTGDASKDDPLNGDEIGENELLVVSFGTSFNDSRAEDIGGVEKALQAAYPDWSVRRAFTAQIIINHVQARDDEKIDNVDQALERAVSNGVKKLIIQPTHLMHGAEYDELKEAVDSYKDKFESVTIAEPLLGEVGSDATVINEDKQAVAEAITAQAVKSANYDSLDAAAEDGTAFVFMGHGTSHNAKVTYSQMQTQMDTLGYKNVFIGTVEGEPEETCLLYTSPSPRDYAAS
;
A
#
# COMPACT_ATOMS: atom_id res chain seq x y z
N THR A 1 62.89 14.40 -22.22
CA THR A 1 61.67 15.05 -22.57
C THR A 1 60.72 14.12 -23.29
N ALA A 2 60.04 13.28 -22.57
CA ALA A 2 58.86 12.55 -23.06
C ALA A 2 58.17 11.92 -21.81
N ALA A 3 57.41 12.73 -21.10
CA ALA A 3 56.48 12.23 -20.05
C ALA A 3 55.48 13.36 -19.72
N SER A 4 54.52 13.62 -20.62
CA SER A 4 53.41 14.54 -20.27
C SER A 4 52.16 14.39 -21.16
N SER A 5 51.96 13.27 -21.86
CA SER A 5 50.80 13.09 -22.74
C SER A 5 49.89 11.87 -22.43
N SER A 6 50.20 11.08 -21.39
CA SER A 6 49.39 9.91 -21.06
C SER A 6 48.33 10.14 -19.94
N VAL A 7 48.46 11.22 -19.15
CA VAL A 7 47.53 11.53 -18.07
C VAL A 7 46.26 12.22 -18.55
N SER A 8 46.37 13.07 -19.62
CA SER A 8 45.19 13.81 -20.14
C SER A 8 44.23 12.97 -20.96
N ALA A 9 44.66 11.85 -21.53
CA ALA A 9 43.78 10.98 -22.33
C ALA A 9 42.96 10.01 -21.44
N SER A 10 43.51 9.62 -20.30
CA SER A 10 42.79 8.76 -19.31
C SER A 10 41.65 9.50 -18.60
N SER A 11 41.92 10.74 -18.14
CA SER A 11 40.90 11.56 -17.47
C SER A 11 39.73 11.95 -18.41
N ALA A 12 40.02 12.26 -19.67
CA ALA A 12 38.97 12.60 -20.64
C ALA A 12 38.12 11.39 -21.06
N SER A 13 38.68 10.18 -21.04
CA SER A 13 37.90 8.95 -21.34
C SER A 13 37.06 8.50 -20.15
N GLU A 14 37.52 8.74 -18.91
CA GLU A 14 36.77 8.47 -17.68
C GLU A 14 35.60 9.48 -17.50
N GLU A 15 35.82 10.77 -17.78
CA GLU A 15 34.76 11.79 -17.78
C GLU A 15 33.66 11.50 -18.81
N VAL A 16 34.02 11.14 -20.05
CA VAL A 16 33.07 10.79 -21.10
C VAL A 16 32.26 9.51 -20.75
N SER A 17 32.88 8.56 -20.05
CA SER A 17 32.17 7.36 -19.56
C SER A 17 31.21 7.70 -18.45
N ALA A 18 31.61 8.54 -17.49
CA ALA A 18 30.76 8.96 -16.37
C ALA A 18 29.54 9.78 -16.83
N ASP A 19 29.73 10.68 -17.81
CA ASP A 19 28.63 11.46 -18.41
C ASP A 19 27.63 10.53 -19.14
N ALA A 20 28.11 9.50 -19.82
CA ALA A 20 27.25 8.54 -20.54
C ALA A 20 26.48 7.61 -19.55
N ASP A 21 27.11 7.24 -18.45
CA ASP A 21 26.47 6.44 -17.41
C ASP A 21 25.37 7.24 -16.69
N GLN A 22 25.62 8.52 -16.40
CA GLN A 22 24.62 9.42 -15.84
C GLN A 22 23.45 9.65 -16.81
N GLU A 23 23.71 9.89 -18.11
CA GLU A 23 22.66 10.06 -19.12
C GLU A 23 21.75 8.82 -19.22
N ALA A 24 22.33 7.63 -19.11
CA ALA A 24 21.57 6.38 -19.11
C ALA A 24 20.69 6.26 -17.86
N ALA A 25 21.20 6.61 -16.69
CA ALA A 25 20.47 6.61 -15.43
C ALA A 25 19.34 7.65 -15.42
N ASP A 26 19.61 8.88 -15.88
CA ASP A 26 18.63 9.98 -15.96
C ASP A 26 17.44 9.60 -16.87
N LYS A 27 17.72 8.91 -17.99
CA LYS A 27 16.67 8.42 -18.86
C LYS A 27 15.75 7.41 -18.16
N VAL A 28 16.32 6.50 -17.40
CA VAL A 28 15.55 5.51 -16.65
C VAL A 28 14.76 6.17 -15.51
N ALA A 29 15.37 7.13 -14.81
CA ALA A 29 14.67 7.92 -13.79
C ALA A 29 13.42 8.61 -14.37
N ALA A 30 13.53 9.23 -15.52
CA ALA A 30 12.40 9.87 -16.21
C ALA A 30 11.30 8.88 -16.61
N LEU A 31 11.65 7.64 -17.00
CA LEU A 31 10.66 6.59 -17.30
C LEU A 31 9.95 6.09 -16.04
N ILE A 32 10.67 5.96 -14.93
CA ILE A 32 10.09 5.60 -13.63
C ILE A 32 9.14 6.70 -13.15
N ASP A 33 9.58 7.97 -13.19
CA ASP A 33 8.73 9.11 -12.79
C ASP A 33 7.45 9.20 -13.65
N ALA A 34 7.51 8.80 -14.91
CA ALA A 34 6.35 8.79 -15.81
C ALA A 34 5.30 7.73 -15.44
N ILE A 35 5.68 6.66 -14.78
CA ILE A 35 4.73 5.63 -14.28
C ILE A 35 4.33 5.84 -12.81
N TYR A 36 4.97 6.78 -12.12
CA TYR A 36 4.63 7.15 -10.74
C TYR A 36 3.45 8.14 -10.73
N VAL A 37 2.30 7.69 -11.22
CA VAL A 37 1.09 8.52 -11.40
C VAL A 37 -0.15 7.79 -10.92
N GLN A 38 -1.15 8.56 -10.46
CA GLN A 38 -2.42 8.00 -9.96
C GLN A 38 -3.44 7.72 -11.06
N GLU A 39 -3.19 8.11 -12.28
CA GLU A 39 -4.09 7.91 -13.40
C GLU A 39 -3.59 6.81 -14.33
N ARG A 40 -4.52 6.00 -14.84
CA ARG A 40 -4.27 5.02 -15.90
C ARG A 40 -4.76 5.55 -17.24
N ASN A 41 -3.97 5.35 -18.28
CA ASN A 41 -4.33 5.68 -19.66
C ASN A 41 -3.94 4.53 -20.62
N ASP A 42 -4.25 4.68 -21.89
CA ASP A 42 -4.01 3.65 -22.92
C ASP A 42 -2.54 3.26 -23.09
N ASN A 43 -1.61 4.12 -22.67
CA ASN A 43 -0.18 3.89 -22.80
C ASN A 43 0.46 3.29 -21.53
N THR A 44 -0.27 3.19 -20.43
CA THR A 44 0.28 2.77 -19.13
C THR A 44 0.99 1.42 -19.20
N ASP A 45 0.41 0.44 -19.89
CA ASP A 45 1.02 -0.90 -20.02
C ASP A 45 2.37 -0.85 -20.74
N GLU A 46 2.46 -0.06 -21.81
CA GLU A 46 3.70 0.09 -22.58
C GLU A 46 4.75 0.92 -21.79
N GLN A 47 4.30 1.96 -21.08
CA GLN A 47 5.18 2.74 -20.21
C GLN A 47 5.79 1.89 -19.08
N CYS A 48 5.00 1.04 -18.43
CA CYS A 48 5.50 0.11 -17.40
C CYS A 48 6.55 -0.84 -17.95
N LYS A 49 6.30 -1.40 -19.14
CA LYS A 49 7.23 -2.28 -19.83
C LYS A 49 8.51 -1.56 -20.24
N GLU A 50 8.41 -0.36 -20.83
CA GLU A 50 9.56 0.43 -21.25
C GLU A 50 10.46 0.80 -20.06
N ALA A 51 9.87 1.22 -18.94
CA ALA A 51 10.60 1.54 -17.72
C ALA A 51 11.42 0.34 -17.22
N LYS A 52 10.80 -0.86 -17.17
CA LYS A 52 11.50 -2.07 -16.73
C LYS A 52 12.57 -2.53 -17.70
N GLU A 53 12.30 -2.54 -19.01
CA GLU A 53 13.30 -2.90 -20.03
C GLU A 53 14.50 -1.96 -19.99
N ALA A 54 14.27 -0.64 -19.83
CA ALA A 54 15.35 0.32 -19.70
C ALA A 54 16.16 0.12 -18.42
N TRP A 55 15.51 -0.15 -17.29
CA TRP A 55 16.18 -0.49 -16.03
C TRP A 55 17.03 -1.77 -16.14
N ASP A 56 16.50 -2.81 -16.76
CA ASP A 56 17.22 -4.08 -16.92
C ASP A 56 18.44 -3.97 -17.86
N ALA A 57 18.44 -2.97 -18.74
CA ALA A 57 19.58 -2.68 -19.61
C ALA A 57 20.73 -1.93 -18.90
N LEU A 58 20.49 -1.34 -17.72
CA LEU A 58 21.52 -0.67 -16.93
C LEU A 58 22.48 -1.68 -16.29
N THR A 59 23.75 -1.30 -16.19
CA THR A 59 24.71 -1.97 -15.32
C THR A 59 24.41 -1.65 -13.85
N ASP A 60 24.91 -2.46 -12.91
CA ASP A 60 24.72 -2.21 -11.48
C ASP A 60 25.26 -0.83 -11.07
N ALA A 61 26.36 -0.38 -11.65
CA ALA A 61 26.91 0.95 -11.38
C ALA A 61 26.01 2.09 -11.89
N GLN A 62 25.33 1.90 -13.04
CA GLN A 62 24.37 2.88 -13.56
C GLN A 62 23.08 2.90 -12.75
N LYS A 63 22.62 1.76 -12.22
CA LYS A 63 21.45 1.69 -11.34
C LYS A 63 21.63 2.51 -10.06
N GLU A 64 22.85 2.53 -9.50
CA GLU A 64 23.18 3.36 -8.33
C GLU A 64 23.13 4.87 -8.61
N LEU A 65 23.09 5.27 -9.90
CA LEU A 65 23.02 6.68 -10.32
C LEU A 65 21.58 7.11 -10.63
N VAL A 66 20.60 6.21 -10.58
CA VAL A 66 19.20 6.53 -10.85
C VAL A 66 18.67 7.40 -9.73
N GLU A 67 18.34 8.65 -10.07
CA GLU A 67 17.79 9.65 -9.15
C GLU A 67 16.80 10.53 -9.93
N GLY A 68 15.53 10.55 -9.47
CA GLY A 68 14.45 11.31 -10.07
C GLY A 68 13.59 11.98 -9.01
N GLU A 69 12.39 12.41 -9.35
CA GLU A 69 11.42 12.93 -8.39
C GLU A 69 10.94 11.81 -7.47
N ASN A 70 10.69 10.64 -8.03
CA ASN A 70 10.22 9.44 -7.33
C ASN A 70 11.08 8.21 -7.64
N ALA A 71 11.96 8.32 -8.64
CA ALA A 71 12.88 7.26 -9.00
C ALA A 71 14.09 7.26 -8.08
N ASP A 72 14.52 6.07 -7.68
CA ASP A 72 15.71 5.82 -6.87
C ASP A 72 16.36 4.47 -7.25
N PRO A 73 17.59 4.16 -6.79
CA PRO A 73 18.27 2.90 -7.07
C PRO A 73 17.52 1.65 -6.57
N ASP A 74 16.62 1.80 -5.63
CA ASP A 74 15.84 0.70 -5.02
C ASP A 74 14.40 0.64 -5.55
N TYR A 75 14.00 1.51 -6.51
CA TYR A 75 12.62 1.59 -7.00
C TYR A 75 12.02 0.23 -7.38
N PHE A 76 12.73 -0.58 -8.16
CA PHE A 76 12.26 -1.92 -8.52
C PHE A 76 12.50 -2.98 -7.43
N GLY A 77 13.07 -2.56 -6.30
CA GLY A 77 13.23 -3.34 -5.10
C GLY A 77 14.34 -4.39 -5.19
N ARG A 78 15.22 -4.38 -4.22
CA ARG A 78 16.23 -5.43 -4.02
C ARG A 78 15.70 -6.58 -3.19
N ASP A 79 14.68 -6.30 -2.35
CA ASP A 79 14.15 -7.27 -1.37
C ASP A 79 12.64 -7.04 -1.16
N THR A 80 11.86 -7.43 -2.17
CA THR A 80 10.40 -7.23 -2.18
C THR A 80 9.61 -8.51 -1.94
N GLY A 81 10.30 -9.62 -1.65
CA GLY A 81 9.69 -10.93 -1.48
C GLY A 81 9.48 -11.67 -2.81
N ASP A 82 8.63 -12.68 -2.77
CA ASP A 82 8.39 -13.61 -3.86
C ASP A 82 7.02 -13.36 -4.50
N ALA A 83 7.01 -12.69 -5.66
CA ALA A 83 5.80 -12.36 -6.42
C ALA A 83 4.96 -13.59 -6.77
N SER A 84 5.59 -14.77 -6.96
CA SER A 84 4.88 -16.00 -7.31
C SER A 84 3.95 -16.55 -6.23
N LYS A 85 4.01 -16.01 -5.02
CA LYS A 85 3.12 -16.38 -3.91
C LYS A 85 1.81 -15.61 -3.90
N ASP A 86 1.70 -14.58 -4.71
CA ASP A 86 0.50 -13.75 -4.83
C ASP A 86 -0.35 -14.17 -6.02
N ASP A 87 -1.63 -13.84 -5.98
CA ASP A 87 -2.60 -14.02 -7.05
C ASP A 87 -3.30 -12.67 -7.27
N PRO A 88 -3.28 -12.07 -8.45
CA PRO A 88 -3.95 -10.81 -8.71
C PRO A 88 -5.48 -10.87 -8.59
N LEU A 89 -6.05 -12.05 -8.46
CA LEU A 89 -7.49 -12.32 -8.29
C LEU A 89 -8.35 -11.57 -9.31
N ASN A 90 -7.92 -11.51 -10.57
CA ASN A 90 -8.61 -10.82 -11.66
C ASN A 90 -9.07 -11.79 -12.78
N GLY A 91 -9.27 -13.08 -12.47
CA GLY A 91 -9.77 -14.10 -13.40
C GLY A 91 -11.18 -13.78 -13.93
N ASP A 92 -11.57 -14.39 -15.02
CA ASP A 92 -12.89 -14.30 -15.64
C ASP A 92 -13.74 -15.53 -15.31
N GLU A 93 -15.01 -15.57 -15.76
CA GLU A 93 -15.93 -16.70 -15.60
C GLU A 93 -16.22 -17.09 -14.12
N ILE A 94 -16.39 -16.08 -13.27
CA ILE A 94 -16.49 -16.24 -11.82
C ILE A 94 -17.92 -16.48 -11.29
N GLY A 95 -18.93 -16.50 -12.15
CA GLY A 95 -20.34 -16.64 -11.74
C GLY A 95 -21.05 -15.32 -11.46
N GLU A 96 -22.22 -15.40 -10.80
CA GLU A 96 -23.13 -14.26 -10.66
C GLU A 96 -22.93 -13.46 -9.37
N ASN A 97 -22.19 -13.99 -8.39
CA ASN A 97 -21.95 -13.37 -7.09
C ASN A 97 -20.47 -13.07 -6.90
N GLU A 98 -20.12 -11.82 -6.72
CA GLU A 98 -18.76 -11.36 -6.52
C GLU A 98 -18.60 -10.60 -5.21
N LEU A 99 -17.52 -10.90 -4.48
CA LEU A 99 -17.02 -10.14 -3.35
C LEU A 99 -15.70 -9.48 -3.79
N LEU A 100 -15.77 -8.19 -4.12
CA LEU A 100 -14.62 -7.39 -4.54
C LEU A 100 -13.93 -6.79 -3.31
N VAL A 101 -12.72 -7.26 -3.02
CA VAL A 101 -11.87 -6.69 -1.97
C VAL A 101 -11.09 -5.53 -2.55
N VAL A 102 -11.30 -4.33 -1.99
CA VAL A 102 -10.64 -3.10 -2.45
C VAL A 102 -9.67 -2.61 -1.40
N SER A 103 -8.40 -2.58 -1.75
CA SER A 103 -7.29 -2.14 -0.91
C SER A 103 -6.57 -0.95 -1.52
N PHE A 104 -5.87 -0.15 -0.71
CA PHE A 104 -4.90 0.81 -1.23
C PHE A 104 -3.85 0.10 -2.10
N GLY A 105 -3.38 -1.03 -1.62
CA GLY A 105 -2.37 -1.85 -2.25
C GLY A 105 -1.00 -1.72 -1.61
N THR A 106 -0.11 -2.60 -2.01
CA THR A 106 1.31 -2.55 -1.65
C THR A 106 2.17 -3.14 -2.76
N SER A 107 3.33 -2.54 -2.99
CA SER A 107 4.34 -3.07 -3.90
C SER A 107 5.22 -4.17 -3.27
N PHE A 108 5.16 -4.34 -1.94
CA PHE A 108 5.89 -5.39 -1.25
C PHE A 108 5.20 -6.74 -1.45
N ASN A 109 5.87 -7.68 -2.14
CA ASN A 109 5.30 -8.96 -2.53
C ASN A 109 4.88 -9.82 -1.34
N ASP A 110 5.70 -9.92 -0.30
CA ASP A 110 5.36 -10.70 0.89
C ASP A 110 4.15 -10.10 1.62
N SER A 111 4.10 -8.77 1.85
CA SER A 111 2.93 -8.11 2.46
C SER A 111 1.68 -8.25 1.59
N ARG A 112 1.81 -8.18 0.26
CA ARG A 112 0.66 -8.38 -0.65
C ARG A 112 0.09 -9.78 -0.52
N ALA A 113 0.94 -10.81 -0.51
CA ALA A 113 0.54 -12.20 -0.42
C ALA A 113 0.04 -12.62 0.99
N GLU A 114 0.67 -12.08 2.05
CA GLU A 114 0.40 -12.49 3.44
C GLU A 114 -0.67 -11.63 4.10
N ASP A 115 -0.60 -10.30 3.99
CA ASP A 115 -1.51 -9.38 4.66
C ASP A 115 -2.80 -9.20 3.83
N ILE A 116 -2.72 -8.65 2.61
CA ILE A 116 -3.88 -8.45 1.74
C ILE A 116 -4.47 -9.81 1.34
N GLY A 117 -3.64 -10.72 0.85
CA GLY A 117 -4.02 -12.08 0.49
C GLY A 117 -4.58 -12.89 1.68
N GLY A 118 -4.14 -12.60 2.90
CA GLY A 118 -4.69 -13.18 4.12
C GLY A 118 -6.16 -12.77 4.36
N VAL A 119 -6.49 -11.50 4.16
CA VAL A 119 -7.87 -11.01 4.24
C VAL A 119 -8.74 -11.64 3.17
N GLU A 120 -8.27 -11.67 1.92
CA GLU A 120 -8.98 -12.25 0.77
C GLU A 120 -9.26 -13.74 0.97
N LYS A 121 -8.27 -14.51 1.41
CA LYS A 121 -8.42 -15.95 1.74
C LYS A 121 -9.41 -16.17 2.88
N ALA A 122 -9.40 -15.32 3.90
CA ALA A 122 -10.36 -15.41 5.01
C ALA A 122 -11.80 -15.15 4.53
N LEU A 123 -11.98 -14.15 3.65
CA LEU A 123 -13.28 -13.84 3.04
C LEU A 123 -13.75 -14.98 2.13
N GLN A 124 -12.88 -15.54 1.28
CA GLN A 124 -13.21 -16.68 0.44
C GLN A 124 -13.61 -17.91 1.27
N ALA A 125 -12.95 -18.15 2.39
CA ALA A 125 -13.31 -19.24 3.30
C ALA A 125 -14.66 -19.01 4.00
N ALA A 126 -14.97 -17.78 4.36
CA ALA A 126 -16.23 -17.41 5.00
C ALA A 126 -17.43 -17.41 4.01
N TYR A 127 -17.17 -17.10 2.75
CA TYR A 127 -18.18 -16.97 1.70
C TYR A 127 -17.85 -17.85 0.49
N PRO A 128 -17.88 -19.19 0.62
CA PRO A 128 -17.42 -20.11 -0.43
C PRO A 128 -18.27 -20.08 -1.72
N ASP A 129 -19.50 -19.57 -1.64
CA ASP A 129 -20.41 -19.43 -2.79
C ASP A 129 -20.23 -18.10 -3.54
N TRP A 130 -19.29 -17.27 -3.11
CA TRP A 130 -18.94 -15.99 -3.71
C TRP A 130 -17.53 -16.06 -4.30
N SER A 131 -17.33 -15.44 -5.45
CA SER A 131 -16.00 -15.31 -6.01
C SER A 131 -15.31 -14.08 -5.43
N VAL A 132 -14.21 -14.28 -4.73
CA VAL A 132 -13.40 -13.17 -4.21
C VAL A 132 -12.49 -12.64 -5.30
N ARG A 133 -12.52 -11.32 -5.49
CA ARG A 133 -11.72 -10.57 -6.47
C ARG A 133 -10.99 -9.44 -5.76
N ARG A 134 -9.93 -8.93 -6.42
CA ARG A 134 -9.09 -7.84 -5.91
C ARG A 134 -9.19 -6.61 -6.78
N ALA A 135 -9.16 -5.43 -6.16
CA ALA A 135 -8.79 -4.17 -6.80
C ALA A 135 -7.92 -3.34 -5.87
N PHE A 136 -7.05 -2.52 -6.47
CA PHE A 136 -6.29 -1.52 -5.74
C PHE A 136 -6.76 -0.10 -6.11
N THR A 137 -6.68 0.82 -5.14
CA THR A 137 -6.96 2.24 -5.36
C THR A 137 -5.72 3.03 -5.79
N ALA A 138 -4.53 2.62 -5.36
CA ALA A 138 -3.29 3.31 -5.69
C ALA A 138 -2.73 2.88 -7.06
N GLN A 139 -2.98 3.68 -8.11
CA GLN A 139 -2.47 3.39 -9.45
C GLN A 139 -0.94 3.35 -9.50
N ILE A 140 -0.25 4.16 -8.70
CA ILE A 140 1.22 4.12 -8.56
C ILE A 140 1.70 2.72 -8.16
N ILE A 141 1.01 2.10 -7.21
CA ILE A 141 1.34 0.73 -6.75
C ILE A 141 1.08 -0.29 -7.84
N ILE A 142 -0.05 -0.18 -8.55
CA ILE A 142 -0.39 -1.05 -9.68
C ILE A 142 0.68 -0.96 -10.77
N ASN A 143 1.06 0.26 -11.16
CA ASN A 143 2.08 0.48 -12.18
C ASN A 143 3.44 -0.10 -11.76
N HIS A 144 3.82 0.09 -10.49
CA HIS A 144 5.07 -0.43 -9.95
C HIS A 144 5.11 -1.97 -10.00
N VAL A 145 4.05 -2.63 -9.51
CA VAL A 145 3.95 -4.10 -9.53
C VAL A 145 3.95 -4.61 -10.98
N GLN A 146 3.19 -3.97 -11.86
CA GLN A 146 3.14 -4.35 -13.26
C GLN A 146 4.52 -4.19 -13.94
N ALA A 147 5.20 -3.07 -13.72
CA ALA A 147 6.52 -2.83 -14.31
C ALA A 147 7.56 -3.84 -13.80
N ARG A 148 7.60 -4.09 -12.50
CA ARG A 148 8.60 -4.95 -11.86
C ARG A 148 8.38 -6.43 -12.10
N ASP A 149 7.13 -6.90 -11.93
CA ASP A 149 6.79 -8.33 -11.83
C ASP A 149 5.94 -8.82 -13.01
N ASP A 150 5.56 -7.94 -13.96
CA ASP A 150 4.60 -8.20 -15.04
C ASP A 150 3.23 -8.72 -14.54
N GLU A 151 2.89 -8.40 -13.30
CA GLU A 151 1.64 -8.77 -12.66
C GLU A 151 0.61 -7.65 -12.80
N LYS A 152 -0.54 -7.95 -13.40
CA LYS A 152 -1.61 -6.99 -13.64
C LYS A 152 -2.66 -7.08 -12.55
N ILE A 153 -2.71 -6.07 -11.70
CA ILE A 153 -3.75 -5.90 -10.70
C ILE A 153 -4.74 -4.87 -11.24
N ASP A 154 -6.04 -5.17 -11.15
CA ASP A 154 -7.09 -4.24 -11.57
C ASP A 154 -7.14 -3.03 -10.61
N ASN A 155 -7.30 -1.83 -11.15
CA ASN A 155 -7.81 -0.71 -10.37
C ASN A 155 -9.33 -0.83 -10.21
N VAL A 156 -9.95 0.08 -9.46
CA VAL A 156 -11.38 0.01 -9.14
C VAL A 156 -12.25 0.01 -10.41
N ASP A 157 -11.96 0.87 -11.38
CA ASP A 157 -12.72 0.94 -12.63
C ASP A 157 -12.58 -0.35 -13.46
N GLN A 158 -11.35 -0.85 -13.60
CA GLN A 158 -11.09 -2.10 -14.31
C GLN A 158 -11.80 -3.29 -13.66
N ALA A 159 -11.78 -3.37 -12.33
CA ALA A 159 -12.46 -4.42 -11.58
C ALA A 159 -13.99 -4.36 -11.75
N LEU A 160 -14.58 -3.16 -11.73
CA LEU A 160 -16.00 -2.95 -11.94
C LEU A 160 -16.41 -3.27 -13.39
N GLU A 161 -15.62 -2.85 -14.38
CA GLU A 161 -15.83 -3.20 -15.79
C GLU A 161 -15.74 -4.72 -16.01
N ARG A 162 -14.77 -5.37 -15.37
CA ARG A 162 -14.61 -6.83 -15.42
C ARG A 162 -15.79 -7.54 -14.77
N ALA A 163 -16.28 -7.07 -13.63
CA ALA A 163 -17.48 -7.62 -12.98
C ALA A 163 -18.72 -7.54 -13.91
N VAL A 164 -18.90 -6.41 -14.60
CA VAL A 164 -19.96 -6.26 -15.62
C VAL A 164 -19.76 -7.25 -16.77
N SER A 165 -18.53 -7.38 -17.28
CA SER A 165 -18.19 -8.28 -18.39
C SER A 165 -18.38 -9.74 -18.02
N ASN A 166 -18.12 -10.11 -16.78
CA ASN A 166 -18.32 -11.45 -16.21
C ASN A 166 -19.80 -11.78 -15.97
N GLY A 167 -20.71 -10.81 -16.12
CA GLY A 167 -22.15 -11.00 -15.89
C GLY A 167 -22.51 -11.13 -14.41
N VAL A 168 -21.72 -10.52 -13.53
CA VAL A 168 -22.01 -10.45 -12.10
C VAL A 168 -23.36 -9.76 -11.89
N LYS A 169 -24.20 -10.34 -11.04
CA LYS A 169 -25.51 -9.78 -10.67
C LYS A 169 -25.49 -9.16 -9.29
N LYS A 170 -24.80 -9.80 -8.35
CA LYS A 170 -24.69 -9.33 -6.97
C LYS A 170 -23.23 -9.03 -6.66
N LEU A 171 -22.96 -7.78 -6.39
CA LEU A 171 -21.62 -7.29 -6.05
C LEU A 171 -21.61 -6.79 -4.60
N ILE A 172 -20.73 -7.37 -3.80
CA ILE A 172 -20.36 -6.83 -2.49
C ILE A 172 -18.94 -6.32 -2.58
N ILE A 173 -18.74 -5.08 -2.16
CA ILE A 173 -17.43 -4.44 -2.12
C ILE A 173 -16.98 -4.38 -0.65
N GLN A 174 -15.85 -5.01 -0.36
CA GLN A 174 -15.22 -4.99 0.94
C GLN A 174 -13.97 -4.10 0.89
N PRO A 175 -14.05 -2.86 1.37
CA PRO A 175 -12.84 -2.06 1.53
C PRO A 175 -11.98 -2.62 2.66
N THR A 176 -10.66 -2.62 2.47
CA THR A 176 -9.69 -2.87 3.55
C THR A 176 -9.21 -1.57 4.19
N HIS A 177 -9.77 -0.45 3.79
CA HIS A 177 -9.48 0.86 4.36
C HIS A 177 -9.77 0.87 5.86
N LEU A 178 -8.96 1.62 6.59
CA LEU A 178 -9.06 1.69 8.05
C LEU A 178 -10.33 2.43 8.50
N MET A 179 -10.71 3.49 7.78
CA MET A 179 -11.76 4.43 8.16
C MET A 179 -12.46 5.05 6.95
N HIS A 180 -13.54 5.79 7.18
CA HIS A 180 -14.22 6.63 6.19
C HIS A 180 -13.37 7.85 5.84
N GLY A 181 -12.25 7.64 5.17
CA GLY A 181 -11.34 8.67 4.66
C GLY A 181 -11.63 9.06 3.21
N ALA A 182 -10.76 9.89 2.61
CA ALA A 182 -10.90 10.36 1.24
C ALA A 182 -10.99 9.20 0.23
N GLU A 183 -10.15 8.19 0.37
CA GLU A 183 -10.12 7.02 -0.53
C GLU A 183 -11.41 6.20 -0.46
N TYR A 184 -12.04 6.10 0.72
CA TYR A 184 -13.34 5.45 0.85
C TYR A 184 -14.44 6.26 0.16
N ASP A 185 -14.39 7.59 0.25
CA ASP A 185 -15.34 8.46 -0.45
C ASP A 185 -15.18 8.38 -1.97
N GLU A 186 -13.96 8.34 -2.48
CA GLU A 186 -13.64 8.12 -3.90
C GLU A 186 -14.14 6.75 -4.38
N LEU A 187 -13.94 5.70 -3.58
CA LEU A 187 -14.46 4.37 -3.88
C LEU A 187 -15.99 4.38 -4.01
N LYS A 188 -16.70 5.06 -3.10
CA LYS A 188 -18.16 5.20 -3.17
C LYS A 188 -18.61 5.90 -4.45
N GLU A 189 -17.92 6.98 -4.84
CA GLU A 189 -18.23 7.72 -6.06
C GLU A 189 -18.00 6.86 -7.32
N ALA A 190 -16.89 6.12 -7.37
CA ALA A 190 -16.62 5.18 -8.46
C ALA A 190 -17.73 4.13 -8.59
N VAL A 191 -18.09 3.49 -7.47
CA VAL A 191 -19.13 2.45 -7.44
C VAL A 191 -20.51 3.00 -7.82
N ASP A 192 -20.83 4.22 -7.43
CA ASP A 192 -22.10 4.87 -7.76
C ASP A 192 -22.32 4.95 -9.28
N SER A 193 -21.25 5.08 -10.06
CA SER A 193 -21.28 5.12 -11.52
C SER A 193 -21.68 3.79 -12.17
N TYR A 194 -21.54 2.67 -11.44
CA TYR A 194 -21.82 1.32 -11.94
C TYR A 194 -23.07 0.68 -11.33
N LYS A 195 -23.74 1.30 -10.36
CA LYS A 195 -24.87 0.71 -9.61
C LYS A 195 -25.94 0.10 -10.50
N ASP A 196 -26.32 0.77 -11.58
CA ASP A 196 -27.35 0.32 -12.50
C ASP A 196 -26.94 -0.86 -13.39
N LYS A 197 -25.67 -1.29 -13.32
CA LYS A 197 -25.15 -2.43 -14.09
C LYS A 197 -25.40 -3.78 -13.40
N PHE A 198 -25.74 -3.77 -12.11
CA PHE A 198 -25.91 -4.96 -11.27
C PHE A 198 -27.34 -5.04 -10.73
N GLU A 199 -27.79 -6.23 -10.36
CA GLU A 199 -29.06 -6.41 -9.63
C GLU A 199 -28.98 -5.83 -8.21
N SER A 200 -27.81 -5.95 -7.57
CA SER A 200 -27.52 -5.34 -6.29
C SER A 200 -26.03 -5.03 -6.13
N VAL A 201 -25.73 -3.87 -5.54
CA VAL A 201 -24.38 -3.49 -5.11
C VAL A 201 -24.45 -3.05 -3.66
N THR A 202 -23.55 -3.55 -2.84
CA THR A 202 -23.38 -3.15 -1.45
C THR A 202 -21.91 -2.87 -1.17
N ILE A 203 -21.63 -1.74 -0.56
CA ILE A 203 -20.29 -1.41 -0.04
C ILE A 203 -20.33 -1.64 1.47
N ALA A 204 -19.43 -2.50 1.95
CA ALA A 204 -19.28 -2.73 3.38
C ALA A 204 -18.56 -1.55 4.07
N GLU A 205 -18.73 -1.47 5.38
CA GLU A 205 -18.02 -0.48 6.19
C GLU A 205 -16.51 -0.73 6.20
N PRO A 206 -15.67 0.33 6.34
CA PRO A 206 -14.26 0.20 6.64
C PRO A 206 -14.02 -0.52 7.98
N LEU A 207 -12.78 -0.94 8.23
CA LEU A 207 -12.43 -1.74 9.41
C LEU A 207 -12.90 -1.14 10.75
N LEU A 208 -12.81 0.17 10.92
CA LEU A 208 -13.21 0.88 12.15
C LEU A 208 -14.65 1.41 12.11
N GLY A 209 -15.42 1.03 11.07
CA GLY A 209 -16.81 1.42 10.91
C GLY A 209 -17.01 2.94 10.80
N GLU A 210 -18.21 3.41 11.11
CA GLU A 210 -18.58 4.81 11.03
C GLU A 210 -17.72 5.70 11.92
N VAL A 211 -17.45 6.92 11.42
CA VAL A 211 -16.78 7.97 12.17
C VAL A 211 -17.81 8.67 13.07
N GLY A 212 -17.57 8.67 14.38
CA GLY A 212 -18.40 9.43 15.30
C GLY A 212 -18.17 10.95 15.19
N SER A 213 -19.02 11.75 15.82
CA SER A 213 -18.94 13.21 15.80
C SER A 213 -17.72 13.77 16.53
N ASP A 214 -17.17 13.03 17.47
CA ASP A 214 -16.02 13.40 18.29
C ASP A 214 -15.33 12.15 18.88
N ALA A 215 -14.23 12.35 19.60
CA ALA A 215 -13.41 11.28 20.16
C ALA A 215 -14.12 10.39 21.20
N THR A 216 -15.31 10.74 21.67
CA THR A 216 -16.06 9.97 22.68
C THR A 216 -17.16 9.09 22.08
N VAL A 217 -17.49 9.29 20.81
CA VAL A 217 -18.50 8.51 20.10
C VAL A 217 -17.83 7.28 19.46
N ILE A 218 -17.99 6.13 20.10
CA ILE A 218 -17.33 4.87 19.75
C ILE A 218 -18.37 3.85 19.33
N ASN A 219 -18.11 3.12 18.24
CA ASN A 219 -18.92 2.03 17.75
C ASN A 219 -18.34 0.66 18.14
N GLU A 220 -19.11 -0.41 17.90
CA GLU A 220 -18.72 -1.78 18.22
C GLU A 220 -17.52 -2.28 17.39
N ASP A 221 -17.34 -1.77 16.17
CA ASP A 221 -16.22 -2.16 15.29
C ASP A 221 -14.88 -1.75 15.91
N LYS A 222 -14.81 -0.53 16.47
CA LYS A 222 -13.60 -0.04 17.14
C LYS A 222 -13.24 -0.89 18.37
N GLN A 223 -14.26 -1.35 19.11
CA GLN A 223 -14.03 -2.26 20.25
C GLN A 223 -13.47 -3.59 19.77
N ALA A 224 -14.09 -4.21 18.77
CA ALA A 224 -13.67 -5.50 18.24
C ALA A 224 -12.23 -5.43 17.69
N VAL A 225 -11.90 -4.35 16.98
CA VAL A 225 -10.55 -4.12 16.46
C VAL A 225 -9.54 -3.90 17.59
N ALA A 226 -9.85 -3.06 18.58
CA ALA A 226 -8.98 -2.79 19.73
C ALA A 226 -8.62 -4.08 20.48
N GLU A 227 -9.62 -4.94 20.75
CA GLU A 227 -9.42 -6.23 21.39
C GLU A 227 -8.55 -7.16 20.53
N ALA A 228 -8.85 -7.28 19.24
CA ALA A 228 -8.15 -8.18 18.32
C ALA A 228 -6.68 -7.80 18.12
N ILE A 229 -6.39 -6.53 17.82
CA ILE A 229 -5.01 -6.06 17.57
C ILE A 229 -4.17 -6.13 18.84
N THR A 230 -4.76 -5.80 20.01
CA THR A 230 -4.05 -5.88 21.29
C THR A 230 -3.72 -7.33 21.64
N ALA A 231 -4.67 -8.25 21.49
CA ALA A 231 -4.42 -9.66 21.73
C ALA A 231 -3.34 -10.23 20.82
N GLN A 232 -3.34 -9.84 19.53
CA GLN A 232 -2.31 -10.26 18.59
C GLN A 232 -0.93 -9.65 18.93
N ALA A 233 -0.85 -8.38 19.32
CA ALA A 233 0.39 -7.73 19.69
C ALA A 233 1.02 -8.39 20.94
N VAL A 234 0.21 -8.67 21.97
CA VAL A 234 0.64 -9.38 23.18
C VAL A 234 1.22 -10.76 22.84
N LYS A 235 0.52 -11.50 21.97
CA LYS A 235 0.97 -12.82 21.50
C LYS A 235 2.28 -12.73 20.70
N SER A 236 2.38 -11.77 19.79
CA SER A 236 3.58 -11.58 18.96
C SER A 236 4.80 -11.19 19.79
N ALA A 237 4.59 -10.47 20.88
CA ALA A 237 5.64 -10.09 21.84
C ALA A 237 5.97 -11.22 22.86
N ASN A 238 5.31 -12.39 22.75
CA ASN A 238 5.48 -13.55 23.60
C ASN A 238 5.12 -13.29 25.07
N TYR A 239 4.10 -12.48 25.34
CA TYR A 239 3.52 -12.32 26.67
C TYR A 239 2.25 -13.17 26.81
N ASP A 240 2.00 -13.66 28.03
CA ASP A 240 0.78 -14.41 28.37
C ASP A 240 -0.46 -13.51 28.49
N SER A 241 -0.25 -12.22 28.82
CA SER A 241 -1.31 -11.23 28.94
C SER A 241 -0.79 -9.81 28.79
N LEU A 242 -1.70 -8.85 28.57
CA LEU A 242 -1.37 -7.42 28.54
C LEU A 242 -0.85 -6.93 29.90
N ASP A 243 -1.40 -7.46 31.01
CA ASP A 243 -0.94 -7.12 32.36
C ASP A 243 0.49 -7.61 32.60
N ALA A 244 0.84 -8.82 32.14
CA ALA A 244 2.21 -9.33 32.25
C ALA A 244 3.20 -8.46 31.46
N ALA A 245 2.81 -7.98 30.29
CA ALA A 245 3.63 -7.04 29.52
C ALA A 245 3.80 -5.70 30.26
N ALA A 246 2.75 -5.19 30.89
CA ALA A 246 2.80 -3.95 31.68
C ALA A 246 3.69 -4.09 32.92
N GLU A 247 3.63 -5.22 33.62
CA GLU A 247 4.50 -5.52 34.77
C GLU A 247 5.98 -5.58 34.39
N ASP A 248 6.29 -6.03 33.16
CA ASP A 248 7.64 -6.06 32.58
C ASP A 248 8.08 -4.68 32.00
N GLY A 249 7.21 -3.68 32.05
CA GLY A 249 7.48 -2.33 31.54
C GLY A 249 7.30 -2.18 30.04
N THR A 250 6.65 -3.15 29.40
CA THR A 250 6.39 -3.12 27.94
C THR A 250 5.09 -2.37 27.64
N ALA A 251 5.15 -1.45 26.65
CA ALA A 251 4.01 -0.77 26.07
C ALA A 251 3.87 -1.14 24.59
N PHE A 252 2.62 -1.17 24.11
CA PHE A 252 2.29 -1.37 22.70
C PHE A 252 1.85 -0.04 22.09
N VAL A 253 2.37 0.28 20.91
CA VAL A 253 2.00 1.47 20.17
C VAL A 253 1.54 1.05 18.78
N PHE A 254 0.27 1.34 18.46
CA PHE A 254 -0.27 1.14 17.12
C PHE A 254 -0.15 2.44 16.35
N MET A 255 0.70 2.41 15.31
CA MET A 255 0.99 3.57 14.46
C MET A 255 0.11 3.56 13.22
N GLY A 256 -0.75 4.57 13.07
CA GLY A 256 -1.44 4.86 11.83
C GLY A 256 -0.68 5.89 10.99
N HIS A 257 -1.02 5.99 9.71
CA HIS A 257 -0.43 7.00 8.83
C HIS A 257 -0.80 8.42 9.27
N GLY A 258 -2.03 8.60 9.74
CA GLY A 258 -2.62 9.91 9.95
C GLY A 258 -3.34 10.39 8.69
N THR A 259 -4.12 11.47 8.81
CA THR A 259 -4.84 12.06 7.69
C THR A 259 -5.28 13.49 8.01
N SER A 260 -5.34 14.35 7.01
CA SER A 260 -5.97 15.68 7.10
C SER A 260 -7.50 15.62 6.94
N HIS A 261 -8.06 14.48 6.52
CA HIS A 261 -9.50 14.27 6.36
C HIS A 261 -10.24 14.37 7.69
N ASN A 262 -11.54 14.69 7.65
CA ASN A 262 -12.39 14.78 8.87
C ASN A 262 -12.43 13.45 9.67
N ALA A 263 -12.17 12.33 9.01
CA ALA A 263 -12.06 11.01 9.65
C ALA A 263 -10.87 10.87 10.62
N LYS A 264 -9.95 11.84 10.70
CA LYS A 264 -8.83 11.85 11.64
C LYS A 264 -9.22 11.58 13.10
N VAL A 265 -10.43 11.99 13.49
CA VAL A 265 -10.97 11.75 14.84
C VAL A 265 -11.03 10.26 15.19
N THR A 266 -11.06 9.35 14.21
CA THR A 266 -11.05 7.90 14.39
C THR A 266 -9.83 7.42 15.20
N TYR A 267 -8.67 8.06 15.04
CA TYR A 267 -7.48 7.74 15.83
C TYR A 267 -7.69 8.07 17.32
N SER A 268 -8.27 9.24 17.62
CA SER A 268 -8.60 9.62 19.00
C SER A 268 -9.71 8.74 19.59
N GLN A 269 -10.66 8.30 18.75
CA GLN A 269 -11.69 7.33 19.16
C GLN A 269 -11.07 5.97 19.52
N MET A 270 -10.09 5.51 18.76
CA MET A 270 -9.37 4.27 19.09
C MET A 270 -8.61 4.39 20.41
N GLN A 271 -7.93 5.52 20.70
CA GLN A 271 -7.31 5.72 22.00
C GLN A 271 -8.35 5.72 23.13
N THR A 272 -9.46 6.42 22.96
CA THR A 272 -10.58 6.41 23.94
C THR A 272 -11.10 4.99 24.16
N GLN A 273 -11.16 4.17 23.12
CA GLN A 273 -11.56 2.76 23.23
C GLN A 273 -10.54 1.94 24.02
N MET A 274 -9.22 2.12 23.77
CA MET A 274 -8.18 1.45 24.56
C MET A 274 -8.29 1.81 26.04
N ASP A 275 -8.52 3.09 26.35
CA ASP A 275 -8.67 3.58 27.71
C ASP A 275 -9.94 3.00 28.37
N THR A 276 -11.04 2.90 27.64
CA THR A 276 -12.32 2.32 28.09
C THR A 276 -12.17 0.83 28.44
N LEU A 277 -11.38 0.10 27.65
CA LEU A 277 -11.04 -1.30 27.92
C LEU A 277 -10.04 -1.48 29.08
N GLY A 278 -9.49 -0.37 29.60
CA GLY A 278 -8.50 -0.40 30.68
C GLY A 278 -7.09 -0.78 30.24
N TYR A 279 -6.78 -0.66 28.96
CA TYR A 279 -5.49 -1.01 28.36
C TYR A 279 -4.45 0.11 28.60
N LYS A 280 -3.89 0.16 29.81
CA LYS A 280 -3.05 1.27 30.31
C LYS A 280 -1.69 1.41 29.61
N ASN A 281 -1.24 0.35 28.97
CA ASN A 281 0.03 0.28 28.25
C ASN A 281 -0.15 0.10 26.72
N VAL A 282 -1.29 0.54 26.19
CA VAL A 282 -1.60 0.53 24.76
C VAL A 282 -1.89 1.95 24.29
N PHE A 283 -1.22 2.37 23.23
CA PHE A 283 -1.28 3.74 22.70
C PHE A 283 -1.52 3.74 21.20
N ILE A 284 -2.26 4.75 20.74
CA ILE A 284 -2.45 5.03 19.31
C ILE A 284 -1.61 6.25 18.95
N GLY A 285 -0.82 6.14 17.90
CA GLY A 285 -0.02 7.22 17.33
C GLY A 285 -0.25 7.37 15.84
N THR A 286 0.17 8.49 15.27
CA THR A 286 0.15 8.74 13.83
C THR A 286 1.51 9.26 13.35
N VAL A 287 1.83 8.98 12.09
CA VAL A 287 3.07 9.46 11.44
C VAL A 287 2.87 10.89 10.96
N GLU A 288 1.70 11.20 10.43
CA GLU A 288 1.33 12.50 9.87
C GLU A 288 -0.06 12.93 10.35
N GLY A 289 -0.34 14.23 10.31
CA GLY A 289 -1.67 14.76 10.62
C GLY A 289 -2.03 14.74 12.09
N GLU A 290 -3.33 14.68 12.38
CA GLU A 290 -3.85 14.65 13.75
C GLU A 290 -4.37 13.23 14.12
N PRO A 291 -4.37 12.86 15.42
CA PRO A 291 -3.95 13.73 16.53
C PRO A 291 -2.47 14.07 16.43
N GLU A 292 -2.18 15.34 16.76
CA GLU A 292 -0.80 15.82 16.78
C GLU A 292 0.06 14.83 17.56
N GLU A 293 1.13 14.49 16.96
CA GLU A 293 2.25 13.66 17.32
C GLU A 293 2.34 13.23 18.77
N THR A 294 2.32 11.95 18.99
CA THR A 294 2.80 11.42 20.26
C THR A 294 4.32 11.64 20.32
N CYS A 295 4.86 11.87 21.51
CA CYS A 295 6.32 12.05 21.75
C CYS A 295 7.21 10.96 21.13
N LEU A 296 6.63 9.87 20.65
CA LEU A 296 7.32 8.74 20.02
C LEU A 296 7.81 9.07 18.61
N LEU A 297 7.15 9.97 17.88
CA LEU A 297 7.56 10.39 16.53
C LEU A 297 8.90 11.14 16.55
N TYR A 298 9.17 11.91 17.57
CA TYR A 298 10.45 12.62 17.73
C TYR A 298 11.61 11.75 18.14
N THR A 299 11.36 10.52 18.59
CA THR A 299 12.39 9.61 19.09
C THR A 299 12.60 8.37 18.23
N SER A 300 11.68 8.07 17.31
CA SER A 300 11.82 6.97 16.35
C SER A 300 12.29 7.54 15.00
N PRO A 301 13.43 7.09 14.47
CA PRO A 301 13.84 7.47 13.12
C PRO A 301 12.79 6.96 12.12
N SER A 302 12.26 7.88 11.32
CA SER A 302 11.39 7.53 10.20
C SER A 302 12.15 6.68 9.19
N PRO A 303 11.51 5.74 8.50
CA PRO A 303 12.14 5.07 7.34
C PRO A 303 12.69 6.06 6.30
N ARG A 304 12.11 7.27 6.19
CA ARG A 304 12.62 8.36 5.35
C ARG A 304 13.94 8.94 5.85
N ASP A 305 14.22 8.84 7.16
CA ASP A 305 15.49 9.36 7.73
C ASP A 305 16.67 8.45 7.42
N TYR A 306 16.42 7.18 7.03
CA TYR A 306 17.46 6.26 6.56
C TYR A 306 17.75 6.40 5.06
N ALA A 307 16.84 7.02 4.29
CA ALA A 307 17.06 7.30 2.87
C ALA A 307 17.87 8.57 2.63
N ALA A 308 18.11 9.38 3.68
CA ALA A 308 18.86 10.64 3.62
C ALA A 308 20.25 10.57 4.29
N SER A 309 20.72 9.40 4.66
CA SER A 309 22.06 9.11 5.20
C SER A 309 22.72 7.96 4.41
#